data_6b5131660e6ea1b764615f99670e8fec
#
_entry.id   6b5131660e6ea1b764615f99670e8fec
#
_cell.length_a   1.000
_cell.length_b   1.000
_cell.length_c   1.000
_cell.angle_alpha   90.00
_cell.angle_beta   90.00
_cell.angle_gamma   90.00
#
_symmetry.space_group_name_H-M   'P 1'
#
loop_
_entity.id
_entity.type
_entity.pdbx_description
1 polymer ?
#
loop_
_entity_poly.entity_id
_entity_poly.type
_entity_poly.pdbx_seq_one_letter_code
_entity_poly.pdbx_strand_id
1 'polypeptide(L)'
;KWPVNVLAAETGGRCVALVVTSETEEDALEEGAALVQELVRESGLGLLGFGCLADVQDEMVRTAMAGGILQAAAMKVPVVLDGVATCKAAKQAAELAPQVLEYCFAGHVSAEEGAEEALDELHLSAPLRLHIPDGAGEGAALCFTLFNAGIKAFKEMETFEEAGVHAEKKEFSLAEQNKKEQGK
;
A
#
# COMPACT_ATOMS: atom_id res chain seq x y z
N LYS A 1 12.33 15.55 15.48
CA LYS A 1 11.92 14.80 14.27
C LYS A 1 10.92 13.75 14.70
N TRP A 2 9.84 13.61 13.98
CA TRP A 2 8.88 12.52 14.20
C TRP A 2 9.49 11.18 13.80
N PRO A 3 9.12 10.04 14.41
CA PRO A 3 9.65 8.72 14.04
C PRO A 3 9.51 8.42 12.55
N VAL A 4 8.37 8.71 11.95
CA VAL A 4 8.11 8.51 10.53
C VAL A 4 9.12 9.24 9.63
N ASN A 5 9.59 10.44 10.02
CA ASN A 5 10.61 11.17 9.24
C ASN A 5 11.96 10.45 9.21
N VAL A 6 12.31 9.77 10.31
CA VAL A 6 13.55 9.00 10.40
C VAL A 6 13.43 7.74 9.55
N LEU A 7 12.34 7.00 9.72
CA LEU A 7 12.09 5.77 8.95
C LEU A 7 11.97 6.03 7.44
N ALA A 8 11.27 7.10 7.05
CA ALA A 8 11.19 7.46 5.64
C ALA A 8 12.56 7.78 5.03
N ALA A 9 13.41 8.51 5.76
CA ALA A 9 14.76 8.81 5.28
C ALA A 9 15.63 7.55 5.09
N GLU A 10 15.51 6.57 6.00
CA GLU A 10 16.23 5.29 5.89
C GLU A 10 15.76 4.45 4.69
N THR A 11 14.52 4.61 4.27
CA THR A 11 13.95 3.90 3.10
C THR A 11 14.11 4.68 1.77
N GLY A 12 14.83 5.81 1.81
CA GLY A 12 15.03 6.68 0.64
C GLY A 12 13.86 7.61 0.36
N GLY A 13 12.90 7.69 1.28
CA GLY A 13 11.74 8.57 1.21
C GLY A 13 11.90 9.88 1.95
N ARG A 14 10.88 10.71 1.87
CA ARG A 14 10.72 11.93 2.67
C ARG A 14 9.28 12.06 3.14
N CYS A 15 9.07 12.71 4.27
CA CYS A 15 7.74 13.03 4.77
C CYS A 15 7.36 14.46 4.41
N VAL A 16 6.11 14.62 4.02
CA VAL A 16 5.43 15.91 3.90
C VAL A 16 4.21 15.87 4.81
N ALA A 17 3.94 16.93 5.52
CA ALA A 17 2.74 17.07 6.33
C ALA A 17 1.78 18.07 5.67
N LEU A 18 0.52 17.68 5.56
CA LEU A 18 -0.58 18.56 5.21
C LEU A 18 -1.34 18.92 6.50
N VAL A 19 -1.57 20.19 6.70
CA VAL A 19 -2.53 20.70 7.69
C VAL A 19 -3.77 21.10 6.91
N VAL A 20 -4.83 20.32 7.07
CA VAL A 20 -6.09 20.59 6.38
C VAL A 20 -6.76 21.81 7.01
N THR A 21 -7.08 22.79 6.18
CA THR A 21 -7.68 24.05 6.59
C THR A 21 -9.05 24.31 5.96
N SER A 22 -9.47 23.40 5.09
CA SER A 22 -10.74 23.46 4.37
C SER A 22 -11.95 23.36 5.33
N GLU A 23 -12.98 24.12 5.04
CA GLU A 23 -14.24 24.14 5.81
C GLU A 23 -15.35 23.31 5.13
N THR A 24 -15.14 22.88 3.87
CA THR A 24 -16.07 22.04 3.12
C THR A 24 -15.40 20.75 2.65
N GLU A 25 -16.18 19.70 2.45
CA GLU A 25 -15.68 18.43 1.94
C GLU A 25 -15.10 18.57 0.52
N GLU A 26 -15.72 19.40 -0.32
CA GLU A 26 -15.27 19.65 -1.68
C GLU A 26 -13.86 20.28 -1.69
N ASP A 27 -13.67 21.33 -0.90
CA ASP A 27 -12.37 22.01 -0.76
C ASP A 27 -11.33 21.06 -0.14
N ALA A 28 -11.71 20.27 0.86
CA ALA A 28 -10.80 19.29 1.49
C ALA A 28 -10.35 18.21 0.49
N LEU A 29 -11.26 17.69 -0.32
CA LEU A 29 -10.96 16.73 -1.37
C LEU A 29 -9.94 17.31 -2.38
N GLU A 30 -10.19 18.56 -2.82
CA GLU A 30 -9.30 19.27 -3.75
C GLU A 30 -7.94 19.56 -3.12
N GLU A 31 -7.88 19.96 -1.84
CA GLU A 31 -6.63 20.24 -1.11
C GLU A 31 -5.72 19.01 -1.08
N GLY A 32 -6.27 17.85 -0.72
CA GLY A 32 -5.52 16.58 -0.73
C GLY A 32 -5.07 16.15 -2.13
N ALA A 33 -5.95 16.30 -3.12
CA ALA A 33 -5.63 15.98 -4.50
C ALA A 33 -4.53 16.89 -5.06
N ALA A 34 -4.60 18.18 -4.79
CA ALA A 34 -3.61 19.17 -5.24
C ALA A 34 -2.22 18.88 -4.67
N LEU A 35 -2.12 18.57 -3.37
CA LEU A 35 -0.86 18.20 -2.74
C LEU A 35 -0.23 16.98 -3.42
N VAL A 36 -1.00 15.92 -3.61
CA VAL A 36 -0.48 14.71 -4.25
C VAL A 36 -0.05 14.96 -5.69
N GLN A 37 -0.83 15.75 -6.44
CA GLN A 37 -0.48 16.13 -7.80
C GLN A 37 0.85 16.88 -7.86
N GLU A 38 1.07 17.83 -6.95
CA GLU A 38 2.31 18.58 -6.84
C GLU A 38 3.48 17.65 -6.51
N LEU A 39 3.35 16.83 -5.45
CA LEU A 39 4.41 15.91 -5.03
C LEU A 39 4.83 14.95 -6.14
N VAL A 40 3.87 14.38 -6.87
CA VAL A 40 4.16 13.45 -7.96
C VAL A 40 4.85 14.15 -9.12
N ARG A 41 4.36 15.33 -9.52
CA ARG A 41 4.92 16.08 -10.66
C ARG A 41 6.33 16.61 -10.37
N GLU A 42 6.57 17.14 -9.16
CA GLU A 42 7.86 17.75 -8.83
C GLU A 42 8.95 16.72 -8.49
N SER A 43 8.56 15.59 -7.92
CA SER A 43 9.52 14.62 -7.39
C SER A 43 9.59 13.31 -8.19
N GLY A 44 8.70 13.10 -9.16
CA GLY A 44 8.66 11.86 -9.94
C GLY A 44 8.40 10.63 -9.07
N LEU A 45 7.57 10.77 -8.01
CA LEU A 45 7.33 9.71 -7.04
C LEU A 45 6.66 8.50 -7.71
N GLY A 46 7.18 7.31 -7.40
CA GLY A 46 6.64 6.02 -7.84
C GLY A 46 5.84 5.30 -6.77
N LEU A 47 5.79 5.80 -5.54
CA LEU A 47 5.09 5.21 -4.40
C LEU A 47 4.80 6.29 -3.37
N LEU A 48 3.61 6.29 -2.79
CA LEU A 48 3.19 7.19 -1.71
C LEU A 48 2.81 6.37 -0.47
N GLY A 49 3.11 6.89 0.72
CA GLY A 49 2.59 6.40 1.98
C GLY A 49 1.68 7.45 2.61
N PHE A 50 0.54 7.02 3.10
CA PHE A 50 -0.39 7.85 3.85
C PHE A 50 -0.38 7.44 5.31
N GLY A 51 -0.30 8.44 6.19
CA GLY A 51 -0.47 8.32 7.63
C GLY A 51 -1.26 9.51 8.16
N CYS A 52 -1.86 9.38 9.32
CA CYS A 52 -2.68 10.39 9.95
C CYS A 52 -2.22 10.64 11.39
N LEU A 53 -1.97 11.91 11.72
CA LEU A 53 -1.65 12.36 13.08
C LEU A 53 -2.85 13.03 13.76
N ALA A 54 -3.93 13.27 13.02
CA ALA A 54 -5.17 13.85 13.54
C ALA A 54 -6.08 12.78 14.15
N ASP A 55 -7.14 13.21 14.79
CA ASP A 55 -8.19 12.33 15.26
C ASP A 55 -8.78 11.54 14.06
N VAL A 56 -8.89 10.24 14.22
CA VAL A 56 -9.47 9.31 13.22
C VAL A 56 -10.93 9.70 12.85
N GLN A 57 -11.60 10.51 13.66
CA GLN A 57 -12.95 11.02 13.43
C GLN A 57 -12.96 12.36 12.68
N ASP A 58 -11.82 13.00 12.46
CA ASP A 58 -11.76 14.26 11.72
C ASP A 58 -12.16 14.04 10.25
N GLU A 59 -13.34 14.53 9.91
CA GLU A 59 -13.95 14.33 8.60
C GLU A 59 -13.22 15.07 7.49
N MET A 60 -12.78 16.30 7.75
CA MET A 60 -12.06 17.09 6.76
C MET A 60 -10.69 16.47 6.44
N VAL A 61 -9.98 16.01 7.46
CA VAL A 61 -8.70 15.31 7.27
C VAL A 61 -8.90 14.01 6.49
N ARG A 62 -9.93 13.23 6.83
CA ARG A 62 -10.26 12.00 6.11
C ARG A 62 -10.59 12.28 4.63
N THR A 63 -11.38 13.31 4.36
CA THR A 63 -11.78 13.71 3.01
C THR A 63 -10.58 14.22 2.20
N ALA A 64 -9.68 14.99 2.80
CA ALA A 64 -8.45 15.39 2.14
C ALA A 64 -7.55 14.19 1.79
N MET A 65 -7.42 13.22 2.70
CA MET A 65 -6.71 11.97 2.38
C MET A 65 -7.39 11.20 1.24
N ALA A 66 -8.72 11.13 1.22
CA ALA A 66 -9.46 10.48 0.13
C ALA A 66 -9.19 11.15 -1.23
N GLY A 67 -9.17 12.48 -1.27
CA GLY A 67 -8.79 13.25 -2.45
C GLY A 67 -7.37 12.95 -2.94
N GLY A 68 -6.42 12.88 -1.99
CA GLY A 68 -5.04 12.49 -2.30
C GLY A 68 -4.92 11.07 -2.85
N ILE A 69 -5.67 10.11 -2.29
CA ILE A 69 -5.69 8.71 -2.76
C ILE A 69 -6.28 8.62 -4.17
N LEU A 70 -7.39 9.33 -4.43
CA LEU A 70 -7.98 9.41 -5.76
C LEU A 70 -7.01 9.98 -6.80
N GLN A 71 -6.32 11.05 -6.45
CA GLN A 71 -5.34 11.69 -7.32
C GLN A 71 -4.13 10.80 -7.59
N ALA A 72 -3.63 10.08 -6.58
CA ALA A 72 -2.55 9.12 -6.75
C ALA A 72 -2.94 8.02 -7.75
N ALA A 73 -4.13 7.43 -7.59
CA ALA A 73 -4.65 6.42 -8.50
C ALA A 73 -4.83 6.96 -9.93
N ALA A 74 -5.35 8.19 -10.10
CA ALA A 74 -5.48 8.85 -11.39
C ALA A 74 -4.13 9.06 -12.09
N MET A 75 -3.07 9.27 -11.31
CA MET A 75 -1.68 9.36 -11.80
C MET A 75 -0.96 8.01 -11.86
N LYS A 76 -1.64 6.90 -11.56
CA LYS A 76 -1.09 5.54 -11.53
C LYS A 76 0.06 5.36 -10.54
N VAL A 77 -0.02 6.06 -9.41
CA VAL A 77 0.94 5.96 -8.32
C VAL A 77 0.33 5.11 -7.21
N PRO A 78 0.94 3.98 -6.84
CA PRO A 78 0.48 3.16 -5.74
C PRO A 78 0.56 3.90 -4.40
N VAL A 79 -0.37 3.56 -3.50
CA VAL A 79 -0.52 4.14 -2.17
C VAL A 79 -0.39 3.05 -1.12
N VAL A 80 0.42 3.29 -0.10
CA VAL A 80 0.52 2.44 1.10
C VAL A 80 -0.23 3.12 2.23
N LEU A 81 -1.27 2.45 2.71
CA LEU A 81 -2.13 2.92 3.81
C LEU A 81 -1.53 2.50 5.15
N ASP A 82 -1.54 3.41 6.12
CA ASP A 82 -1.09 3.16 7.48
C ASP A 82 -2.14 3.61 8.50
N GLY A 83 -2.67 2.64 9.24
CA GLY A 83 -3.66 2.85 10.28
C GLY A 83 -5.11 3.00 9.82
N VAL A 84 -6.00 3.05 10.81
CA VAL A 84 -7.46 3.03 10.60
C VAL A 84 -7.95 4.25 9.84
N ALA A 85 -7.39 5.44 10.12
CA ALA A 85 -7.80 6.68 9.46
C ALA A 85 -7.60 6.64 7.95
N THR A 86 -6.46 6.13 7.49
CA THR A 86 -6.14 6.00 6.06
C THR A 86 -7.00 4.95 5.36
N CYS A 87 -7.34 3.85 6.06
CA CYS A 87 -8.29 2.87 5.55
C CYS A 87 -9.69 3.46 5.37
N LYS A 88 -10.17 4.27 6.32
CA LYS A 88 -11.45 4.99 6.18
C LYS A 88 -11.43 5.98 5.02
N ALA A 89 -10.30 6.68 4.81
CA ALA A 89 -10.13 7.57 3.66
C ALA A 89 -10.14 6.80 2.33
N ALA A 90 -9.48 5.65 2.27
CA ALA A 90 -9.49 4.80 1.08
C ALA A 90 -10.90 4.24 0.79
N LYS A 91 -11.68 3.90 1.82
CA LYS A 91 -13.08 3.51 1.69
C LYS A 91 -13.92 4.65 1.10
N GLN A 92 -13.78 5.87 1.63
CA GLN A 92 -14.44 7.06 1.08
C GLN A 92 -14.05 7.33 -0.37
N ALA A 93 -12.78 7.19 -0.71
CA ALA A 93 -12.31 7.30 -2.09
C ALA A 93 -12.93 6.23 -3.00
N ALA A 94 -13.07 5.00 -2.50
CA ALA A 94 -13.67 3.88 -3.24
C ALA A 94 -15.20 4.07 -3.46
N GLU A 95 -15.89 4.79 -2.61
CA GLU A 95 -17.30 5.17 -2.82
C GLU A 95 -17.46 6.10 -4.03
N LEU A 96 -16.45 6.95 -4.29
CA LEU A 96 -16.41 7.82 -5.46
C LEU A 96 -15.88 7.11 -6.71
N ALA A 97 -14.86 6.26 -6.56
CA ALA A 97 -14.22 5.54 -7.66
C ALA A 97 -13.72 4.15 -7.18
N PRO A 98 -14.52 3.08 -7.26
CA PRO A 98 -14.17 1.76 -6.71
C PRO A 98 -12.82 1.21 -7.18
N GLN A 99 -12.40 1.52 -8.40
CA GLN A 99 -11.12 1.08 -8.96
C GLN A 99 -9.90 1.68 -8.27
N VAL A 100 -10.07 2.66 -7.37
CA VAL A 100 -8.95 3.25 -6.60
C VAL A 100 -8.26 2.20 -5.72
N LEU A 101 -8.99 1.18 -5.27
CA LEU A 101 -8.46 0.12 -4.42
C LEU A 101 -7.41 -0.74 -5.12
N GLU A 102 -7.38 -0.77 -6.45
CA GLU A 102 -6.32 -1.45 -7.23
C GLU A 102 -4.94 -0.81 -7.04
N TYR A 103 -4.92 0.44 -6.56
CA TYR A 103 -3.71 1.19 -6.27
C TYR A 103 -3.39 1.26 -4.78
N CYS A 104 -4.23 0.69 -3.90
CA CYS A 104 -4.06 0.72 -2.46
C CYS A 104 -3.41 -0.56 -1.93
N PHE A 105 -2.45 -0.39 -1.04
CA PHE A 105 -1.76 -1.47 -0.34
C PHE A 105 -1.79 -1.19 1.16
N ALA A 106 -1.93 -2.22 1.97
CA ALA A 106 -1.79 -2.08 3.41
C ALA A 106 -0.30 -2.10 3.80
N GLY A 107 0.15 -1.15 4.61
CA GLY A 107 1.52 -1.09 5.12
C GLY A 107 1.76 -2.11 6.22
N HIS A 108 0.96 -2.01 7.28
CA HIS A 108 0.98 -2.94 8.40
C HIS A 108 -0.39 -2.99 9.09
N VAL A 109 -0.59 -4.01 9.92
CA VAL A 109 -1.70 -4.03 10.87
C VAL A 109 -1.27 -3.24 12.10
N SER A 110 -1.84 -2.04 12.31
CA SER A 110 -1.57 -1.22 13.50
C SER A 110 -2.15 -1.85 14.76
N ALA A 111 -1.72 -1.37 15.93
CA ALA A 111 -2.32 -1.76 17.20
C ALA A 111 -3.58 -0.95 17.56
N GLU A 112 -4.08 -0.13 16.63
CA GLU A 112 -5.32 0.60 16.80
C GLU A 112 -6.52 -0.35 16.86
N GLU A 113 -7.51 0.00 17.66
CA GLU A 113 -8.79 -0.72 17.69
C GLU A 113 -9.48 -0.64 16.32
N GLY A 114 -9.91 -1.78 15.79
CA GLY A 114 -10.56 -1.87 14.49
C GLY A 114 -9.61 -1.89 13.29
N ALA A 115 -8.29 -2.04 13.50
CA ALA A 115 -7.33 -2.04 12.40
C ALA A 115 -7.50 -3.25 11.45
N GLU A 116 -7.76 -4.43 11.98
CA GLU A 116 -8.01 -5.63 11.18
C GLU A 116 -9.31 -5.50 10.39
N GLU A 117 -10.39 -5.06 11.06
CA GLU A 117 -11.70 -4.86 10.45
C GLU A 117 -11.63 -3.82 9.32
N ALA A 118 -10.90 -2.72 9.52
CA ALA A 118 -10.74 -1.70 8.50
C ALA A 118 -10.01 -2.20 7.25
N LEU A 119 -9.03 -3.09 7.40
CA LEU A 119 -8.36 -3.75 6.29
C LEU A 119 -9.25 -4.79 5.60
N ASP A 120 -9.99 -5.58 6.38
CA ASP A 120 -10.92 -6.59 5.86
C ASP A 120 -12.04 -5.95 5.02
N GLU A 121 -12.57 -4.80 5.44
CA GLU A 121 -13.56 -4.03 4.68
C GLU A 121 -13.05 -3.59 3.30
N LEU A 122 -11.75 -3.35 3.16
CA LEU A 122 -11.09 -2.99 1.91
C LEU A 122 -10.58 -4.22 1.13
N HIS A 123 -10.70 -5.41 1.69
CA HIS A 123 -10.11 -6.65 1.16
C HIS A 123 -8.58 -6.56 1.00
N LEU A 124 -7.92 -5.81 1.88
CA LEU A 124 -6.48 -5.64 1.89
C LEU A 124 -5.81 -6.53 2.94
N SER A 125 -4.65 -7.06 2.61
CA SER A 125 -3.79 -7.82 3.51
C SER A 125 -2.47 -7.10 3.73
N ALA A 126 -2.13 -6.85 4.99
CA ALA A 126 -0.89 -6.18 5.34
C ALA A 126 0.27 -7.19 5.51
N PRO A 127 1.44 -6.92 4.91
CA PRO A 127 2.61 -7.81 5.04
C PRO A 127 3.29 -7.72 6.40
N LEU A 128 3.05 -6.66 7.17
CA LEU A 128 3.69 -6.40 8.45
C LEU A 128 2.68 -6.36 9.60
N ARG A 129 3.11 -6.84 10.77
CA ARG A 129 2.37 -6.75 12.04
C ARG A 129 3.37 -6.38 13.14
N LEU A 130 3.55 -5.09 13.38
CA LEU A 130 4.63 -4.55 14.20
C LEU A 130 4.16 -3.97 15.53
N HIS A 131 2.85 -4.03 15.83
CA HIS A 131 2.23 -3.44 17.01
C HIS A 131 2.55 -1.96 17.22
N ILE A 132 2.71 -1.20 16.13
CA ILE A 132 2.83 0.26 16.18
C ILE A 132 1.47 0.81 16.60
N PRO A 133 1.42 1.69 17.61
CA PRO A 133 0.16 2.05 18.28
C PRO A 133 -0.72 3.01 17.48
N ASP A 134 -0.19 3.62 16.45
CA ASP A 134 -0.89 4.61 15.65
C ASP A 134 -0.62 4.45 14.16
N GLY A 135 -1.38 5.16 13.36
CA GLY A 135 -1.29 5.16 11.89
C GLY A 135 -0.58 6.42 11.37
N ALA A 136 0.48 6.88 12.02
CA ALA A 136 1.17 8.13 11.68
C ALA A 136 2.09 8.03 10.45
N GLY A 137 2.16 6.86 9.80
CA GLY A 137 2.92 6.62 8.57
C GLY A 137 4.17 5.76 8.74
N GLU A 138 4.50 5.33 9.96
CA GLU A 138 5.65 4.50 10.24
C GLU A 138 5.54 3.13 9.55
N GLY A 139 4.36 2.52 9.59
CA GLY A 139 4.08 1.25 8.93
C GLY A 139 4.21 1.37 7.41
N ALA A 140 3.72 2.45 6.82
CA ALA A 140 3.91 2.72 5.40
C ALA A 140 5.38 2.91 5.03
N ALA A 141 6.13 3.69 5.82
CA ALA A 141 7.55 3.92 5.59
C ALA A 141 8.37 2.62 5.66
N LEU A 142 8.10 1.76 6.63
CA LEU A 142 8.75 0.45 6.75
C LEU A 142 8.39 -0.47 5.59
N CYS A 143 7.14 -0.42 5.13
CA CYS A 143 6.67 -1.21 3.99
C CYS A 143 7.39 -0.83 2.69
N PHE A 144 7.86 0.41 2.53
CA PHE A 144 8.66 0.82 1.37
C PHE A 144 9.90 -0.04 1.15
N THR A 145 10.50 -0.53 2.22
CA THR A 145 11.64 -1.47 2.11
C THR A 145 11.24 -2.75 1.40
N LEU A 146 10.04 -3.28 1.69
CA LEU A 146 9.51 -4.49 1.04
C LEU A 146 9.20 -4.23 -0.43
N PHE A 147 8.59 -3.08 -0.77
CA PHE A 147 8.35 -2.68 -2.15
C PHE A 147 9.65 -2.56 -2.93
N ASN A 148 10.65 -1.87 -2.38
CA ASN A 148 11.96 -1.72 -3.01
C ASN A 148 12.65 -3.07 -3.24
N ALA A 149 12.60 -3.96 -2.25
CA ALA A 149 13.15 -5.31 -2.36
C ALA A 149 12.40 -6.14 -3.43
N GLY A 150 11.06 -6.07 -3.44
CA GLY A 150 10.24 -6.77 -4.43
C GLY A 150 10.49 -6.28 -5.86
N ILE A 151 10.53 -4.96 -6.07
CA ILE A 151 10.82 -4.37 -7.37
C ILE A 151 12.24 -4.75 -7.83
N LYS A 152 13.21 -4.75 -6.92
CA LYS A 152 14.58 -5.14 -7.22
C LYS A 152 14.68 -6.62 -7.58
N ALA A 153 14.04 -7.49 -6.81
CA ALA A 153 13.96 -8.91 -7.14
C ALA A 153 13.34 -9.13 -8.51
N PHE A 154 12.21 -8.47 -8.81
CA PHE A 154 11.55 -8.59 -10.11
C PHE A 154 12.42 -8.14 -11.29
N LYS A 155 13.25 -7.09 -11.10
CA LYS A 155 14.10 -6.55 -12.16
C LYS A 155 15.42 -7.28 -12.34
N GLU A 156 15.97 -7.87 -11.29
CA GLU A 156 17.33 -8.43 -11.26
C GLU A 156 17.34 -9.96 -11.20
N MET A 157 16.19 -10.60 -10.95
CA MET A 157 16.10 -12.05 -10.89
C MET A 157 16.12 -12.61 -12.31
N GLU A 158 17.06 -13.53 -12.54
CA GLU A 158 17.16 -14.28 -13.80
C GLU A 158 15.98 -15.23 -13.96
N THR A 159 15.53 -15.42 -15.19
CA THR A 159 14.60 -16.50 -15.54
C THR A 159 15.28 -17.85 -15.43
N PHE A 160 14.52 -18.93 -15.32
CA PHE A 160 15.10 -20.29 -15.34
C PHE A 160 15.94 -20.56 -16.60
N GLU A 161 15.54 -19.97 -17.73
CA GLU A 161 16.26 -20.11 -18.99
C GLU A 161 17.60 -19.38 -18.96
N GLU A 162 17.64 -18.14 -18.46
CA GLU A 162 18.86 -17.35 -18.28
C GLU A 162 19.82 -17.98 -17.26
N ALA A 163 19.27 -18.54 -16.17
CA ALA A 163 20.02 -19.27 -15.14
C ALA A 163 20.48 -20.68 -15.60
N GLY A 164 20.15 -21.10 -16.82
CA GLY A 164 20.53 -22.42 -17.36
C GLY A 164 19.83 -23.60 -16.66
N VAL A 165 18.76 -23.35 -15.94
CA VAL A 165 17.96 -24.37 -15.25
C VAL A 165 16.98 -24.99 -16.25
N HIS A 166 17.32 -26.14 -16.79
CA HIS A 166 16.41 -26.91 -17.62
C HIS A 166 15.53 -27.78 -16.74
N ALA A 167 14.22 -27.60 -16.82
CA ALA A 167 13.28 -28.51 -16.22
C ALA A 167 13.37 -29.85 -16.97
N GLU A 168 13.91 -30.90 -16.32
CA GLU A 168 13.71 -32.28 -16.85
C GLU A 168 12.20 -32.53 -16.88
N LYS A 169 11.62 -32.60 -18.09
CA LYS A 169 10.28 -33.15 -18.27
C LYS A 169 10.34 -34.62 -17.86
N LYS A 170 10.04 -34.91 -16.59
CA LYS A 170 9.60 -36.26 -16.24
C LYS A 170 8.28 -36.49 -16.96
N GLU A 171 8.35 -37.14 -18.13
CA GLU A 171 7.15 -37.75 -18.71
C GLU A 171 6.69 -38.85 -17.75
N PHE A 172 5.74 -38.51 -16.90
CA PHE A 172 4.97 -39.50 -16.18
C PHE A 172 4.14 -40.28 -17.22
N SER A 173 4.68 -41.41 -17.67
CA SER A 173 3.93 -42.27 -18.56
C SER A 173 2.73 -42.85 -17.77
N LEU A 174 1.51 -42.74 -18.32
CA LEU A 174 0.27 -43.36 -17.79
C LEU A 174 0.44 -44.86 -17.52
N ALA A 175 1.47 -45.49 -18.10
CA ALA A 175 1.82 -46.90 -17.87
C ALA A 175 2.40 -47.17 -16.46
N GLU A 176 2.98 -46.19 -15.78
CA GLU A 176 3.47 -46.36 -14.41
C GLU A 176 2.38 -46.17 -13.34
N GLN A 177 1.32 -45.42 -13.64
CA GLN A 177 0.16 -45.29 -12.76
C GLN A 177 -0.63 -46.58 -12.70
N ASN A 178 -0.84 -47.27 -13.83
CA ASN A 178 -1.59 -48.52 -13.89
C ASN A 178 -0.89 -49.71 -13.21
N LYS A 179 0.45 -49.67 -13.06
CA LYS A 179 1.17 -50.72 -12.31
C LYS A 179 1.08 -50.58 -10.80
N LYS A 180 0.83 -49.37 -10.27
CA LYS A 180 0.64 -49.14 -8.82
C LYS A 180 -0.77 -49.52 -8.35
N GLU A 181 -1.78 -49.51 -9.23
CA GLU A 181 -3.17 -49.89 -8.90
C GLU A 181 -3.42 -51.37 -8.99
N GLN A 182 -2.63 -52.16 -9.75
CA GLN A 182 -2.80 -53.62 -9.88
C GLN A 182 -1.92 -54.42 -8.91
N GLY A 183 -1.19 -53.76 -8.02
CA GLY A 183 -0.31 -54.37 -7.02
C GLY A 183 -0.83 -54.33 -5.58
N LYS A 184 -2.15 -54.16 -5.39
CA LYS A 184 -2.79 -54.26 -4.05
C LYS A 184 -3.74 -55.41 -3.98
#